data_e9a10e9f4c90465e81a7ae42289a3cc8
#
_entry.id   e9a10e9f4c90465e81a7ae42289a3cc8
#
_cell.length_a   1.000
_cell.length_b   1.000
_cell.length_c   1.000
_cell.angle_alpha   90.00
_cell.angle_beta   90.00
_cell.angle_gamma   90.00
#
_symmetry.space_group_name_H-M   'P 1'
#
loop_
_entity.id
_entity.type
_entity.pdbx_description
1 polymer ?
#
loop_
_entity_poly.entity_id
_entity_poly.type
_entity_poly.pdbx_seq_one_letter_code
_entity_poly.pdbx_strand_id
1 'polypeptide(L)'
;MAIQRFGQRFGLATALALSLACSGAPALAAPKEQLVAAAPESVGVSPERLKRLDALMKDLVATGHLPGATTMLVRHGKVVSFETYGARGFGGPPMTKDTIFRIYSQTKPVTGVAMMILFEEGKWQLDDPVTKYVPEFANLRVFKGVNADGSFITEAADRPPTMREIMSHTAGFAYGLVPNNPIDKAYVSTGVLASKSGQEFAEKVAKLPLVGPPGKQWKYSVAVDIQGFIIEKLSGQSLPDFMQSRIFDPLKMKDTGFWLPAEKADRLASLYMWNGKEQKIQPAEGFMVLDVTKPPVVASGGGGLVSTNADYARFCQMLLNGGELDGARILSPATVKLMASDHLPDAILDDPKAEFSKATGKGFGLDFMVVTDPARAGTLTGKGTYSWGGAAGTWFWIDPENDLFFLGMIHVLAKDGDPALRDLGDRASTLVYQALTNPEK
;
A
#
# COMPACT_ATOMS: atom_id res chain seq x y z
N MET A 1 -15.49 -36.17 88.64
CA MET A 1 -16.13 -35.44 89.67
C MET A 1 -16.79 -34.19 89.08
N ALA A 2 -18.10 -34.06 89.26
CA ALA A 2 -19.04 -32.95 89.10
C ALA A 2 -19.16 -32.38 87.63
N ILE A 3 -20.27 -32.68 86.94
CA ILE A 3 -21.70 -32.31 87.04
C ILE A 3 -21.90 -30.78 86.99
N GLN A 4 -22.55 -30.29 85.94
CA GLN A 4 -23.89 -29.65 85.87
C GLN A 4 -23.91 -28.68 84.65
N ARG A 5 -24.78 -28.86 83.73
CA ARG A 5 -26.22 -28.60 83.54
C ARG A 5 -26.55 -27.24 82.92
N PHE A 6 -27.27 -27.33 81.80
CA PHE A 6 -28.40 -26.53 81.33
C PHE A 6 -28.24 -25.09 80.84
N GLY A 7 -28.78 -24.87 79.65
CA GLY A 7 -29.23 -23.57 79.18
C GLY A 7 -29.59 -23.54 77.68
N GLN A 8 -30.78 -24.05 77.32
CA GLN A 8 -31.41 -23.77 76.01
C GLN A 8 -31.80 -22.28 75.98
N ARG A 9 -31.44 -21.59 74.93
CA ARG A 9 -32.17 -20.39 74.45
C ARG A 9 -32.26 -20.39 72.96
N PHE A 10 -33.49 -20.39 72.47
CA PHE A 10 -33.93 -20.13 71.12
C PHE A 10 -33.41 -18.77 70.63
N GLY A 11 -32.79 -18.71 69.46
CA GLY A 11 -32.40 -17.48 68.77
C GLY A 11 -32.82 -17.55 67.30
N LEU A 12 -33.71 -16.66 66.89
CA LEU A 12 -34.26 -16.45 65.55
C LEU A 12 -33.19 -16.47 64.50
N ALA A 13 -33.38 -17.29 63.51
CA ALA A 13 -32.61 -17.25 62.21
C ALA A 13 -33.19 -16.15 61.33
N THR A 14 -32.49 -15.03 61.23
CA THR A 14 -32.77 -13.98 60.22
C THR A 14 -32.11 -14.39 58.89
N ALA A 15 -32.94 -14.83 57.94
CA ALA A 15 -32.47 -15.12 56.57
C ALA A 15 -32.17 -13.79 55.87
N LEU A 16 -30.88 -13.49 55.66
CA LEU A 16 -30.42 -12.39 54.81
C LEU A 16 -30.49 -12.86 53.36
N ALA A 17 -31.51 -12.39 52.61
CA ALA A 17 -31.58 -12.58 51.17
C ALA A 17 -30.53 -11.70 50.51
N LEU A 18 -29.41 -12.29 50.02
CA LEU A 18 -28.46 -11.63 49.13
C LEU A 18 -29.10 -11.54 47.74
N SER A 19 -29.61 -10.37 47.35
CA SER A 19 -29.98 -10.03 46.01
C SER A 19 -28.68 -9.88 45.16
N LEU A 20 -28.35 -10.89 44.35
CA LEU A 20 -27.37 -10.75 43.28
C LEU A 20 -27.89 -9.73 42.25
N ALA A 21 -27.40 -8.50 42.33
CA ALA A 21 -27.52 -7.57 41.23
C ALA A 21 -26.61 -8.08 40.08
N CYS A 22 -27.21 -8.74 39.09
CA CYS A 22 -26.56 -8.96 37.81
C CYS A 22 -26.31 -7.58 37.17
N SER A 23 -25.11 -7.01 37.39
CA SER A 23 -24.60 -5.91 36.57
C SER A 23 -24.45 -6.45 35.14
N GLY A 24 -25.44 -6.12 34.30
CA GLY A 24 -25.36 -6.41 32.89
C GLY A 24 -24.08 -5.76 32.33
N ALA A 25 -23.14 -6.57 31.86
CA ALA A 25 -22.04 -6.06 31.06
C ALA A 25 -22.63 -5.27 29.85
N PRO A 26 -22.10 -4.09 29.51
CA PRO A 26 -22.57 -3.39 28.34
C PRO A 26 -22.48 -4.32 27.15
N ALA A 27 -23.58 -4.58 26.46
CA ALA A 27 -23.59 -5.32 25.23
C ALA A 27 -22.66 -4.58 24.28
N LEU A 28 -21.54 -5.19 23.87
CA LEU A 28 -20.70 -4.70 22.80
C LEU A 28 -21.62 -4.53 21.60
N ALA A 29 -21.77 -3.29 21.12
CA ALA A 29 -22.52 -3.01 19.92
C ALA A 29 -22.00 -3.91 18.82
N ALA A 30 -22.89 -4.60 18.09
CA ALA A 30 -22.49 -5.39 16.95
C ALA A 30 -21.65 -4.53 16.00
N PRO A 31 -20.55 -5.05 15.45
CA PRO A 31 -19.71 -4.28 14.53
C PRO A 31 -20.59 -3.77 13.38
N LYS A 32 -20.53 -2.44 13.15
CA LYS A 32 -21.25 -1.82 12.03
C LYS A 32 -20.76 -2.47 10.74
N GLU A 33 -21.68 -3.03 9.96
CA GLU A 33 -21.35 -3.58 8.64
C GLU A 33 -20.76 -2.47 7.76
N GLN A 34 -19.56 -2.70 7.27
CA GLN A 34 -18.81 -1.73 6.47
C GLN A 34 -18.75 -2.19 5.00
N LEU A 35 -18.41 -1.27 4.11
CA LEU A 35 -18.36 -1.50 2.66
C LEU A 35 -19.70 -1.95 2.06
N VAL A 36 -20.81 -1.57 2.66
CA VAL A 36 -22.15 -1.72 2.09
C VAL A 36 -22.52 -0.50 1.25
N ALA A 37 -23.25 -0.73 0.17
CA ALA A 37 -23.70 0.35 -0.70
C ALA A 37 -24.66 1.30 0.04
N ALA A 38 -24.50 2.61 -0.21
CA ALA A 38 -25.38 3.64 0.33
C ALA A 38 -25.59 4.75 -0.69
N ALA A 39 -26.70 5.48 -0.55
CA ALA A 39 -26.93 6.70 -1.34
C ALA A 39 -25.85 7.74 -0.99
N PRO A 40 -25.20 8.37 -1.99
CA PRO A 40 -24.12 9.34 -1.74
C PRO A 40 -24.51 10.46 -0.77
N GLU A 41 -25.74 10.96 -0.88
CA GLU A 41 -26.26 12.04 -0.03
C GLU A 41 -26.30 11.66 1.46
N SER A 42 -26.47 10.37 1.76
CA SER A 42 -26.53 9.88 3.15
C SER A 42 -25.22 10.06 3.92
N VAL A 43 -24.13 10.29 3.20
CA VAL A 43 -22.80 10.54 3.75
C VAL A 43 -22.18 11.85 3.22
N GLY A 44 -23.00 12.81 2.84
CA GLY A 44 -22.57 14.15 2.43
C GLY A 44 -21.80 14.18 1.11
N VAL A 45 -22.20 13.37 0.13
CA VAL A 45 -21.66 13.38 -1.23
C VAL A 45 -22.76 13.71 -2.22
N SER A 46 -22.55 14.67 -3.13
CA SER A 46 -23.49 15.04 -4.17
C SER A 46 -23.39 14.07 -5.36
N PRO A 47 -24.41 13.26 -5.64
CA PRO A 47 -24.40 12.38 -6.81
C PRO A 47 -24.33 13.16 -8.13
N GLU A 48 -24.96 14.33 -8.18
CA GLU A 48 -24.93 15.19 -9.38
C GLU A 48 -23.51 15.68 -9.69
N ARG A 49 -22.75 16.09 -8.64
CA ARG A 49 -21.36 16.51 -8.83
C ARG A 49 -20.44 15.34 -9.12
N LEU A 50 -20.73 14.15 -8.57
CA LEU A 50 -19.93 12.94 -8.81
C LEU A 50 -20.02 12.47 -10.28
N LYS A 51 -21.10 12.79 -11.01
CA LYS A 51 -21.21 12.54 -12.45
C LYS A 51 -20.10 13.16 -13.29
N ARG A 52 -19.39 14.18 -12.77
CA ARG A 52 -18.22 14.76 -13.46
C ARG A 52 -17.05 13.77 -13.53
N LEU A 53 -16.86 12.95 -12.48
CA LEU A 53 -15.86 11.86 -12.51
C LEU A 53 -16.28 10.79 -13.53
N ASP A 54 -17.56 10.40 -13.55
CA ASP A 54 -18.09 9.47 -14.54
C ASP A 54 -17.89 9.95 -15.97
N ALA A 55 -18.17 11.24 -16.21
CA ALA A 55 -17.99 11.85 -17.52
C ALA A 55 -16.53 11.81 -17.98
N LEU A 56 -15.58 12.12 -17.07
CA LEU A 56 -14.16 12.02 -17.35
C LEU A 56 -13.76 10.60 -17.74
N MET A 57 -14.16 9.59 -16.96
CA MET A 57 -13.77 8.20 -17.21
C MET A 57 -14.41 7.65 -18.50
N LYS A 58 -15.65 8.00 -18.77
CA LYS A 58 -16.36 7.64 -20.02
C LYS A 58 -15.70 8.28 -21.25
N ASP A 59 -15.30 9.55 -21.16
CA ASP A 59 -14.61 10.26 -22.23
C ASP A 59 -13.26 9.60 -22.58
N LEU A 60 -12.44 9.25 -21.56
CA LEU A 60 -11.17 8.56 -21.75
C LEU A 60 -11.32 7.20 -22.45
N VAL A 61 -12.42 6.49 -22.17
CA VAL A 61 -12.73 5.23 -22.86
C VAL A 61 -13.21 5.48 -24.28
N ALA A 62 -14.14 6.44 -24.47
CA ALA A 62 -14.72 6.75 -25.76
C ALA A 62 -13.70 7.30 -26.76
N THR A 63 -12.70 8.03 -26.27
CA THR A 63 -11.61 8.61 -27.08
C THR A 63 -10.42 7.63 -27.27
N GLY A 64 -10.50 6.41 -26.69
CA GLY A 64 -9.50 5.36 -26.89
C GLY A 64 -8.20 5.51 -26.05
N HIS A 65 -8.18 6.42 -25.08
CA HIS A 65 -7.09 6.57 -24.12
C HIS A 65 -7.08 5.44 -23.07
N LEU A 66 -8.20 4.76 -22.84
CA LEU A 66 -8.33 3.60 -21.98
C LEU A 66 -9.17 2.52 -22.64
N PRO A 67 -8.80 1.24 -22.54
CA PRO A 67 -9.71 0.15 -22.89
C PRO A 67 -10.87 0.08 -21.87
N GLY A 68 -10.58 0.35 -20.60
CA GLY A 68 -11.53 0.39 -19.52
C GLY A 68 -10.91 0.72 -18.18
N ALA A 69 -11.76 0.89 -17.18
CA ALA A 69 -11.38 1.25 -15.83
C ALA A 69 -12.42 0.79 -14.80
N THR A 70 -12.00 0.75 -13.55
CA THR A 70 -12.90 0.66 -12.38
C THR A 70 -12.57 1.78 -11.39
N THR A 71 -13.60 2.37 -10.78
CA THR A 71 -13.44 3.36 -9.70
C THR A 71 -14.33 3.02 -8.52
N MET A 72 -13.86 3.28 -7.30
CA MET A 72 -14.66 3.10 -6.08
C MET A 72 -14.40 4.28 -5.14
N LEU A 73 -15.48 4.86 -4.62
CA LEU A 73 -15.46 5.85 -3.54
C LEU A 73 -16.18 5.30 -2.32
N VAL A 74 -15.50 5.35 -1.19
CA VAL A 74 -16.04 4.97 0.12
C VAL A 74 -15.93 6.14 1.06
N ARG A 75 -17.00 6.45 1.81
CA ARG A 75 -17.03 7.46 2.84
C ARG A 75 -17.81 6.94 4.06
N HIS A 76 -17.31 7.20 5.27
CA HIS A 76 -17.91 6.72 6.53
C HIS A 76 -18.19 5.21 6.52
N GLY A 77 -17.29 4.42 5.91
CA GLY A 77 -17.43 2.99 5.75
C GLY A 77 -18.52 2.55 4.76
N LYS A 78 -19.09 3.47 3.96
CA LYS A 78 -20.14 3.19 2.98
C LYS A 78 -19.62 3.37 1.55
N VAL A 79 -19.92 2.39 0.68
CA VAL A 79 -19.62 2.46 -0.76
C VAL A 79 -20.66 3.37 -1.40
N VAL A 80 -20.26 4.57 -1.80
CA VAL A 80 -21.14 5.56 -2.40
C VAL A 80 -21.06 5.60 -3.92
N SER A 81 -19.99 5.03 -4.48
CA SER A 81 -19.83 4.82 -5.91
C SER A 81 -18.92 3.61 -6.14
N PHE A 82 -19.29 2.73 -7.04
CA PHE A 82 -18.46 1.66 -7.56
C PHE A 82 -18.82 1.44 -9.03
N GLU A 83 -18.04 2.06 -9.92
CA GLU A 83 -18.34 2.13 -11.35
C GLU A 83 -17.32 1.33 -12.18
N THR A 84 -17.79 0.88 -13.34
CA THR A 84 -16.98 0.20 -14.36
C THR A 84 -17.15 0.87 -15.69
N TYR A 85 -16.06 1.02 -16.45
CA TYR A 85 -16.05 1.74 -17.72
C TYR A 85 -15.37 0.86 -18.78
N GLY A 86 -15.93 0.80 -19.98
CA GLY A 86 -15.33 0.11 -21.12
C GLY A 86 -15.18 -1.40 -20.95
N ALA A 87 -14.04 -1.95 -21.36
CA ALA A 87 -13.76 -3.37 -21.43
C ALA A 87 -12.42 -3.75 -20.77
N ARG A 88 -12.23 -5.03 -20.46
CA ARG A 88 -10.98 -5.57 -19.89
C ARG A 88 -9.79 -5.49 -20.87
N GLY A 89 -10.05 -5.22 -22.13
CA GLY A 89 -9.10 -4.96 -23.21
C GLY A 89 -9.85 -4.43 -24.42
N PHE A 90 -9.20 -3.75 -25.34
CA PHE A 90 -9.81 -3.26 -26.58
C PHE A 90 -10.45 -4.42 -27.35
N GLY A 91 -11.77 -4.31 -27.64
CA GLY A 91 -12.55 -5.38 -28.29
C GLY A 91 -12.81 -6.61 -27.43
N GLY A 92 -12.42 -6.59 -26.16
CA GLY A 92 -12.59 -7.66 -25.20
C GLY A 92 -13.93 -7.63 -24.45
N PRO A 93 -14.10 -8.55 -23.47
CA PRO A 93 -15.26 -8.58 -22.59
C PRO A 93 -15.41 -7.29 -21.79
N PRO A 94 -16.66 -6.91 -21.40
CA PRO A 94 -16.89 -5.72 -20.58
C PRO A 94 -16.07 -5.73 -19.28
N MET A 95 -15.69 -4.53 -18.82
CA MET A 95 -15.16 -4.34 -17.48
C MET A 95 -16.22 -4.70 -16.44
N THR A 96 -15.85 -5.43 -15.40
CA THR A 96 -16.73 -5.86 -14.32
C THR A 96 -16.16 -5.45 -12.97
N LYS A 97 -17.01 -5.39 -11.93
CA LYS A 97 -16.58 -5.02 -10.57
C LYS A 97 -15.58 -6.01 -9.95
N ASP A 98 -15.52 -7.22 -10.46
CA ASP A 98 -14.60 -8.28 -10.07
C ASP A 98 -13.40 -8.44 -11.02
N THR A 99 -13.19 -7.49 -11.93
CA THR A 99 -12.01 -7.47 -12.81
C THR A 99 -10.75 -7.40 -11.96
N ILE A 100 -9.78 -8.24 -12.31
CA ILE A 100 -8.49 -8.36 -11.61
C ILE A 100 -7.44 -7.55 -12.37
N PHE A 101 -6.61 -6.82 -11.63
CA PHE A 101 -5.54 -5.99 -12.17
C PHE A 101 -4.18 -6.41 -11.60
N ARG A 102 -3.11 -6.32 -12.40
CA ARG A 102 -1.74 -6.29 -11.86
C ARG A 102 -1.56 -4.95 -11.17
N ILE A 103 -1.41 -4.94 -9.85
CA ILE A 103 -1.37 -3.69 -9.10
C ILE A 103 0.04 -3.10 -8.93
N TYR A 104 1.07 -3.82 -9.44
CA TYR A 104 2.46 -3.34 -9.40
C TYR A 104 2.82 -2.69 -8.05
N SER A 105 3.35 -1.48 -8.07
CA SER A 105 3.81 -0.79 -6.86
C SER A 105 2.74 -0.50 -5.82
N GLN A 106 1.46 -0.66 -6.13
CA GLN A 106 0.40 -0.65 -5.14
C GLN A 106 0.48 -1.88 -4.19
N THR A 107 1.37 -2.84 -4.49
CA THR A 107 1.80 -3.92 -3.59
C THR A 107 2.53 -3.39 -2.34
N LYS A 108 3.31 -2.30 -2.47
CA LYS A 108 4.20 -1.79 -1.42
C LYS A 108 3.51 -1.50 -0.09
N PRO A 109 2.37 -0.81 -0.05
CA PRO A 109 1.62 -0.63 1.20
C PRO A 109 1.25 -1.92 1.91
N VAL A 110 0.93 -2.97 1.14
CA VAL A 110 0.60 -4.29 1.69
C VAL A 110 1.83 -4.95 2.31
N THR A 111 2.98 -4.83 1.64
CA THR A 111 4.28 -5.29 2.18
C THR A 111 4.67 -4.50 3.42
N GLY A 112 4.45 -3.18 3.43
CA GLY A 112 4.65 -2.34 4.60
C GLY A 112 3.81 -2.79 5.80
N VAL A 113 2.53 -3.10 5.58
CA VAL A 113 1.66 -3.68 6.64
C VAL A 113 2.21 -5.03 7.12
N ALA A 114 2.68 -5.91 6.22
CA ALA A 114 3.30 -7.17 6.60
C ALA A 114 4.56 -6.98 7.47
N MET A 115 5.41 -6.00 7.13
CA MET A 115 6.54 -5.59 7.97
C MET A 115 6.08 -5.12 9.35
N MET A 116 5.02 -4.30 9.41
CA MET A 116 4.54 -3.74 10.68
C MET A 116 3.85 -4.78 11.56
N ILE A 117 3.28 -5.86 11.01
CA ILE A 117 2.86 -7.02 11.81
C ILE A 117 4.05 -7.59 12.58
N LEU A 118 5.18 -7.80 11.91
CA LEU A 118 6.41 -8.31 12.54
C LEU A 118 7.05 -7.29 13.50
N PHE A 119 6.86 -5.99 13.26
CA PHE A 119 7.24 -4.92 14.18
C PHE A 119 6.45 -5.01 15.50
N GLU A 120 5.13 -5.16 15.43
CA GLU A 120 4.27 -5.34 16.61
C GLU A 120 4.60 -6.62 17.38
N GLU A 121 5.09 -7.65 16.69
CA GLU A 121 5.60 -8.88 17.31
C GLU A 121 7.00 -8.72 17.94
N GLY A 122 7.60 -7.53 17.88
CA GLY A 122 8.91 -7.24 18.44
C GLY A 122 10.08 -7.88 17.68
N LYS A 123 9.87 -8.30 16.42
CA LYS A 123 10.89 -8.99 15.62
C LYS A 123 11.96 -8.03 15.08
N TRP A 124 11.66 -6.74 14.97
CA TRP A 124 12.58 -5.71 14.49
C TRP A 124 12.18 -4.32 15.03
N GLN A 125 13.11 -3.35 14.92
CA GLN A 125 12.90 -1.97 15.32
C GLN A 125 13.28 -1.02 14.18
N LEU A 126 12.65 0.18 14.16
CA LEU A 126 12.85 1.16 13.08
C LEU A 126 14.31 1.57 12.88
N ASP A 127 15.07 1.71 13.96
CA ASP A 127 16.44 2.19 13.91
C ASP A 127 17.48 1.05 13.97
N ASP A 128 17.03 -0.20 13.91
CA ASP A 128 17.94 -1.35 13.72
C ASP A 128 18.68 -1.20 12.39
N PRO A 129 19.99 -1.49 12.35
CA PRO A 129 20.72 -1.59 11.09
C PRO A 129 20.19 -2.77 10.28
N VAL A 130 19.97 -2.57 8.98
CA VAL A 130 19.48 -3.63 8.08
C VAL A 130 20.36 -4.88 8.09
N THR A 131 21.65 -4.71 8.39
CA THR A 131 22.64 -5.83 8.48
C THR A 131 22.33 -6.85 9.56
N LYS A 132 21.52 -6.49 10.56
CA LYS A 132 21.02 -7.43 11.56
C LYS A 132 20.14 -8.53 10.94
N TYR A 133 19.48 -8.22 9.82
CA TYR A 133 18.55 -9.10 9.11
C TYR A 133 19.09 -9.57 7.76
N VAL A 134 19.88 -8.74 7.10
CA VAL A 134 20.51 -8.99 5.80
C VAL A 134 22.01 -8.73 5.93
N PRO A 135 22.79 -9.67 6.49
CA PRO A 135 24.23 -9.51 6.73
C PRO A 135 25.03 -9.28 5.44
N GLU A 136 24.50 -9.66 4.28
CA GLU A 136 25.07 -9.37 2.97
C GLU A 136 25.30 -7.88 2.75
N PHE A 137 24.57 -7.01 3.43
CA PHE A 137 24.69 -5.55 3.32
C PHE A 137 25.75 -4.93 4.25
N ALA A 138 26.61 -5.75 4.88
CA ALA A 138 27.65 -5.25 5.81
C ALA A 138 28.69 -4.33 5.14
N ASN A 139 28.95 -4.51 3.84
CA ASN A 139 30.01 -3.82 3.11
C ASN A 139 29.47 -2.96 1.95
N LEU A 140 28.31 -2.34 2.13
CA LEU A 140 27.74 -1.47 1.10
C LEU A 140 28.66 -0.29 0.79
N ARG A 141 28.72 0.09 -0.47
CA ARG A 141 29.53 1.18 -0.97
C ARG A 141 28.65 2.26 -1.60
N VAL A 142 29.07 3.49 -1.54
CA VAL A 142 28.37 4.65 -2.12
C VAL A 142 29.03 5.02 -3.45
N PHE A 143 28.23 5.22 -4.48
CA PHE A 143 28.64 5.66 -5.80
C PHE A 143 29.22 7.08 -5.80
N LYS A 144 30.34 7.28 -6.49
CA LYS A 144 31.01 8.57 -6.67
C LYS A 144 31.23 8.95 -8.13
N GLY A 145 31.19 7.96 -9.01
CA GLY A 145 31.45 8.20 -10.44
C GLY A 145 31.72 6.91 -11.20
N VAL A 146 32.12 7.09 -12.46
CA VAL A 146 32.48 6.01 -13.38
C VAL A 146 33.87 6.29 -13.96
N ASN A 147 34.74 5.28 -13.92
CA ASN A 147 36.06 5.31 -14.57
C ASN A 147 35.94 5.26 -16.11
N ALA A 148 37.03 5.56 -16.78
CA ALA A 148 37.09 5.49 -18.25
C ALA A 148 36.80 4.09 -18.82
N ASP A 149 37.08 3.02 -18.06
CA ASP A 149 36.80 1.62 -18.39
C ASP A 149 35.36 1.18 -18.08
N GLY A 150 34.53 2.09 -17.52
CA GLY A 150 33.13 1.82 -17.15
C GLY A 150 32.96 1.24 -15.74
N SER A 151 34.04 0.98 -14.98
CA SER A 151 33.93 0.53 -13.59
C SER A 151 33.49 1.65 -12.65
N PHE A 152 32.82 1.29 -11.53
CA PHE A 152 32.34 2.27 -10.58
C PHE A 152 33.45 2.78 -9.65
N ILE A 153 33.54 4.11 -9.51
CA ILE A 153 34.28 4.76 -8.42
C ILE A 153 33.33 4.78 -7.21
N THR A 154 33.75 4.20 -6.10
CA THR A 154 32.93 4.09 -4.89
C THR A 154 33.73 4.36 -3.63
N GLU A 155 33.06 4.79 -2.58
CA GLU A 155 33.61 4.85 -1.22
C GLU A 155 32.81 3.92 -0.28
N ALA A 156 33.36 3.57 0.88
CA ALA A 156 32.60 2.84 1.90
C ALA A 156 31.43 3.68 2.39
N ALA A 157 30.29 3.06 2.65
CA ALA A 157 29.22 3.75 3.37
C ALA A 157 29.64 3.95 4.84
N ASP A 158 29.37 5.14 5.39
CA ASP A 158 29.73 5.47 6.78
C ASP A 158 29.03 4.57 7.81
N ARG A 159 27.84 4.10 7.46
CA ARG A 159 27.03 3.14 8.22
C ARG A 159 26.11 2.34 7.29
N PRO A 160 25.62 1.19 7.74
CA PRO A 160 24.54 0.52 7.03
C PRO A 160 23.24 1.33 7.11
N PRO A 161 22.31 1.16 6.13
CA PRO A 161 20.96 1.69 6.25
C PRO A 161 20.22 1.11 7.46
N THR A 162 19.28 1.89 8.01
CA THR A 162 18.34 1.43 9.03
C THR A 162 17.10 0.82 8.40
N MET A 163 16.31 0.09 9.19
CA MET A 163 15.02 -0.45 8.77
C MET A 163 14.02 0.67 8.41
N ARG A 164 14.04 1.81 9.13
CA ARG A 164 13.29 3.02 8.79
C ARG A 164 13.63 3.50 7.38
N GLU A 165 14.91 3.56 7.05
CA GLU A 165 15.38 4.01 5.73
C GLU A 165 15.02 3.03 4.61
N ILE A 166 14.95 1.74 4.90
CA ILE A 166 14.41 0.73 3.97
C ILE A 166 12.93 1.03 3.68
N MET A 167 12.12 1.26 4.72
CA MET A 167 10.67 1.46 4.58
C MET A 167 10.28 2.85 4.06
N SER A 168 11.21 3.83 4.09
CA SER A 168 10.96 5.18 3.59
C SER A 168 11.70 5.51 2.30
N HIS A 169 12.32 4.54 1.63
CA HIS A 169 13.12 4.74 0.41
C HIS A 169 14.29 5.73 0.57
N THR A 170 14.84 5.85 1.77
CA THR A 170 16.00 6.73 2.03
C THR A 170 17.30 5.94 2.25
N ALA A 171 17.28 4.61 2.05
CA ALA A 171 18.44 3.73 2.23
C ALA A 171 19.53 3.88 1.14
N GLY A 172 19.22 4.55 0.01
CA GLY A 172 20.17 4.77 -1.09
C GLY A 172 20.22 3.67 -2.15
N PHE A 173 19.35 2.66 -2.13
CA PHE A 173 19.27 1.65 -3.19
C PHE A 173 18.70 2.24 -4.49
N ALA A 174 18.91 1.53 -5.64
CA ALA A 174 18.28 1.83 -6.91
C ALA A 174 17.15 0.82 -7.26
N TYR A 175 16.58 0.93 -8.46
CA TYR A 175 15.49 0.04 -8.90
C TYR A 175 15.71 -0.52 -10.31
N GLY A 176 16.47 0.19 -11.15
CA GLY A 176 16.60 -0.11 -12.59
C GLY A 176 15.59 0.64 -13.45
N LEU A 177 14.96 1.69 -12.92
CA LEU A 177 13.91 2.44 -13.62
C LEU A 177 14.40 3.71 -14.33
N VAL A 178 15.63 4.17 -14.07
CA VAL A 178 16.18 5.38 -14.66
C VAL A 178 17.20 5.01 -15.76
N PRO A 179 16.80 5.01 -17.04
CA PRO A 179 17.61 4.44 -18.14
C PRO A 179 19.01 5.05 -18.31
N ASN A 180 19.19 6.33 -17.92
CA ASN A 180 20.45 7.03 -18.05
C ASN A 180 21.31 7.03 -16.77
N ASN A 181 20.81 6.49 -15.67
CA ASN A 181 21.59 6.33 -14.45
C ASN A 181 22.45 5.05 -14.54
N PRO A 182 23.78 5.13 -14.31
CA PRO A 182 24.66 3.98 -14.45
C PRO A 182 24.36 2.86 -13.44
N ILE A 183 23.89 3.21 -12.23
CA ILE A 183 23.53 2.22 -11.20
C ILE A 183 22.23 1.52 -11.58
N ASP A 184 21.20 2.26 -12.02
CA ASP A 184 19.96 1.66 -12.52
C ASP A 184 20.24 0.69 -13.69
N LYS A 185 21.15 1.06 -14.61
CA LYS A 185 21.62 0.13 -15.67
C LYS A 185 22.25 -1.14 -15.11
N ALA A 186 23.05 -1.02 -14.05
CA ALA A 186 23.68 -2.17 -13.41
C ALA A 186 22.65 -3.08 -12.73
N TYR A 187 21.59 -2.52 -12.11
CA TYR A 187 20.47 -3.32 -11.57
C TYR A 187 19.79 -4.17 -12.65
N VAL A 188 19.57 -3.58 -13.84
CA VAL A 188 18.97 -4.30 -14.98
C VAL A 188 19.92 -5.35 -15.51
N SER A 189 21.19 -4.99 -15.82
CA SER A 189 22.17 -5.90 -16.43
C SER A 189 22.57 -7.07 -15.51
N THR A 190 22.56 -6.85 -14.18
CA THR A 190 22.81 -7.89 -13.19
C THR A 190 21.60 -8.80 -12.99
N GLY A 191 20.43 -8.39 -13.49
CA GLY A 191 19.18 -9.13 -13.33
C GLY A 191 18.75 -9.25 -11.87
N VAL A 192 18.81 -8.14 -11.10
CA VAL A 192 18.42 -8.13 -9.67
C VAL A 192 17.01 -8.66 -9.49
N LEU A 193 16.04 -8.14 -10.24
CA LEU A 193 14.62 -8.57 -10.16
C LEU A 193 14.33 -9.92 -10.84
N ALA A 194 15.31 -10.50 -11.56
CA ALA A 194 15.23 -11.82 -12.17
C ALA A 194 15.99 -12.89 -11.36
N SER A 195 16.25 -12.65 -10.07
CA SER A 195 16.90 -13.59 -9.17
C SER A 195 16.05 -14.84 -8.94
N LYS A 196 16.70 -15.97 -8.67
CA LYS A 196 16.06 -17.28 -8.49
C LYS A 196 15.76 -17.62 -7.03
N SER A 197 16.20 -16.78 -6.11
CA SER A 197 15.91 -16.87 -4.67
C SER A 197 16.05 -15.49 -4.01
N GLY A 198 15.45 -15.31 -2.84
CA GLY A 198 15.63 -14.11 -2.02
C GLY A 198 17.11 -13.92 -1.61
N GLN A 199 17.85 -15.01 -1.36
CA GLN A 199 19.27 -14.97 -1.06
C GLN A 199 20.09 -14.44 -2.25
N GLU A 200 19.88 -14.98 -3.46
CA GLU A 200 20.52 -14.46 -4.68
C GLU A 200 20.19 -12.99 -4.95
N PHE A 201 18.94 -12.60 -4.69
CA PHE A 201 18.51 -11.20 -4.79
C PHE A 201 19.32 -10.31 -3.86
N ALA A 202 19.43 -10.66 -2.57
CA ALA A 202 20.21 -9.90 -1.58
C ALA A 202 21.70 -9.82 -1.95
N GLU A 203 22.31 -10.93 -2.40
CA GLU A 203 23.71 -10.96 -2.84
C GLU A 203 23.98 -10.10 -4.08
N LYS A 204 23.05 -10.06 -5.04
CA LYS A 204 23.16 -9.20 -6.21
C LYS A 204 23.05 -7.73 -5.82
N VAL A 205 22.08 -7.37 -4.99
CA VAL A 205 21.92 -6.00 -4.48
C VAL A 205 23.16 -5.55 -3.70
N ALA A 206 23.72 -6.40 -2.86
CA ALA A 206 24.91 -6.11 -2.04
C ALA A 206 26.17 -5.77 -2.86
N LYS A 207 26.26 -6.26 -4.11
CA LYS A 207 27.39 -6.01 -5.02
C LYS A 207 27.29 -4.69 -5.74
N LEU A 208 26.12 -4.05 -5.73
CA LEU A 208 25.87 -2.79 -6.42
C LEU A 208 26.00 -1.60 -5.46
N PRO A 209 26.56 -0.47 -5.89
CA PRO A 209 26.70 0.68 -5.02
C PRO A 209 25.34 1.33 -4.74
N LEU A 210 25.23 1.93 -3.57
CA LEU A 210 24.14 2.86 -3.25
C LEU A 210 24.27 4.11 -4.14
N VAL A 211 23.16 4.70 -4.54
CA VAL A 211 23.13 5.95 -5.33
C VAL A 211 23.58 7.17 -4.51
N GLY A 212 23.53 7.07 -3.18
CA GLY A 212 23.98 8.06 -2.22
C GLY A 212 24.03 7.50 -0.80
N PRO A 213 24.58 8.26 0.16
CA PRO A 213 24.65 7.83 1.55
C PRO A 213 23.24 7.62 2.15
N PRO A 214 23.04 6.60 3.02
CA PRO A 214 21.79 6.38 3.71
C PRO A 214 21.28 7.62 4.46
N GLY A 215 19.99 7.93 4.32
CA GLY A 215 19.33 9.05 4.99
C GLY A 215 19.58 10.43 4.35
N LYS A 216 20.24 10.52 3.19
CA LYS A 216 20.59 11.80 2.55
C LYS A 216 19.71 12.19 1.37
N GLN A 217 19.01 11.24 0.79
CA GLN A 217 18.09 11.49 -0.32
C GLN A 217 16.95 10.47 -0.32
N TRP A 218 15.81 10.87 -0.78
CA TRP A 218 14.75 9.94 -1.15
C TRP A 218 15.03 9.38 -2.54
N LYS A 219 15.02 8.06 -2.67
CA LYS A 219 15.22 7.39 -3.95
C LYS A 219 14.35 6.15 -4.03
N TYR A 220 13.37 6.19 -4.92
CA TYR A 220 12.54 5.03 -5.22
C TYR A 220 13.38 3.83 -5.63
N SER A 221 13.18 2.68 -5.00
CA SER A 221 14.15 1.58 -5.05
C SER A 221 13.53 0.21 -4.81
N VAL A 222 14.37 -0.85 -4.94
CA VAL A 222 14.03 -2.24 -4.56
C VAL A 222 13.90 -2.44 -3.05
N ALA A 223 13.86 -1.37 -2.27
CA ALA A 223 13.78 -1.45 -0.81
C ALA A 223 12.60 -2.31 -0.32
N VAL A 224 11.46 -2.29 -1.03
CA VAL A 224 10.30 -3.09 -0.62
C VAL A 224 10.41 -4.56 -1.07
N ASP A 225 11.22 -4.87 -2.08
CA ASP A 225 11.60 -6.25 -2.37
C ASP A 225 12.57 -6.79 -1.31
N ILE A 226 13.46 -5.93 -0.75
CA ILE A 226 14.28 -6.25 0.43
C ILE A 226 13.39 -6.52 1.65
N GLN A 227 12.33 -5.73 1.87
CA GLN A 227 11.34 -5.98 2.92
C GLN A 227 10.70 -7.36 2.75
N GLY A 228 10.30 -7.74 1.52
CA GLY A 228 9.77 -9.07 1.23
C GLY A 228 10.73 -10.19 1.68
N PHE A 229 12.02 -10.07 1.37
CA PHE A 229 13.04 -11.00 1.84
C PHE A 229 13.20 -11.01 3.37
N ILE A 230 13.15 -9.85 4.02
CA ILE A 230 13.20 -9.73 5.48
C ILE A 230 11.99 -10.40 6.13
N ILE A 231 10.78 -10.23 5.56
CA ILE A 231 9.56 -10.91 6.04
C ILE A 231 9.75 -12.42 6.02
N GLU A 232 10.29 -12.99 4.94
CA GLU A 232 10.56 -14.44 4.85
C GLU A 232 11.55 -14.89 5.91
N LYS A 233 12.64 -14.14 6.13
CA LYS A 233 13.66 -14.47 7.17
C LYS A 233 13.08 -14.39 8.59
N LEU A 234 12.28 -13.39 8.90
CA LEU A 234 11.74 -13.18 10.25
C LEU A 234 10.57 -14.09 10.58
N SER A 235 9.75 -14.45 9.59
CA SER A 235 8.56 -15.29 9.78
C SER A 235 8.84 -16.78 9.58
N GLY A 236 9.86 -17.14 8.80
CA GLY A 236 10.09 -18.50 8.34
C GLY A 236 9.08 -19.02 7.31
N GLN A 237 8.25 -18.13 6.77
CA GLN A 237 7.25 -18.42 5.74
C GLN A 237 7.63 -17.76 4.42
N SER A 238 7.11 -18.27 3.29
CA SER A 238 7.20 -17.52 2.03
C SER A 238 6.40 -16.21 2.13
N LEU A 239 6.81 -15.18 1.39
CA LEU A 239 6.09 -13.91 1.37
C LEU A 239 4.61 -14.08 0.97
N PRO A 240 4.26 -14.91 -0.04
CA PRO A 240 2.87 -15.20 -0.36
C PRO A 240 2.09 -15.84 0.81
N ASP A 241 2.65 -16.86 1.46
CA ASP A 241 1.97 -17.56 2.56
C ASP A 241 1.78 -16.65 3.78
N PHE A 242 2.79 -15.82 4.09
CA PHE A 242 2.69 -14.86 5.17
C PHE A 242 1.58 -13.83 4.89
N MET A 243 1.55 -13.22 3.71
CA MET A 243 0.52 -12.24 3.37
C MET A 243 -0.88 -12.89 3.28
N GLN A 244 -0.98 -14.11 2.75
CA GLN A 244 -2.23 -14.83 2.68
C GLN A 244 -2.82 -15.03 4.07
N SER A 245 -2.07 -15.63 4.98
CA SER A 245 -2.55 -15.99 6.32
C SER A 245 -2.73 -14.79 7.26
N ARG A 246 -1.91 -13.73 7.09
CA ARG A 246 -1.87 -12.62 8.05
C ARG A 246 -2.67 -11.39 7.58
N ILE A 247 -2.95 -11.27 6.27
CA ILE A 247 -3.62 -10.10 5.69
C ILE A 247 -4.82 -10.51 4.85
N PHE A 248 -4.63 -11.36 3.82
CA PHE A 248 -5.68 -11.60 2.83
C PHE A 248 -6.85 -12.42 3.40
N ASP A 249 -6.57 -13.53 4.09
CA ASP A 249 -7.62 -14.36 4.69
C ASP A 249 -8.40 -13.61 5.78
N PRO A 250 -7.76 -12.96 6.78
CA PRO A 250 -8.46 -12.18 7.78
C PRO A 250 -9.31 -11.05 7.19
N LEU A 251 -8.82 -10.39 6.14
CA LEU A 251 -9.52 -9.33 5.44
C LEU A 251 -10.48 -9.85 4.35
N LYS A 252 -10.55 -11.17 4.12
CA LYS A 252 -11.38 -11.80 3.07
C LYS A 252 -11.08 -11.27 1.66
N MET A 253 -9.81 -11.00 1.36
CA MET A 253 -9.31 -10.51 0.07
C MET A 253 -9.06 -11.70 -0.87
N LYS A 254 -10.13 -12.25 -1.43
CA LYS A 254 -10.14 -13.55 -2.13
C LYS A 254 -9.49 -13.53 -3.53
N ASP A 255 -9.37 -12.36 -4.11
CA ASP A 255 -8.85 -12.13 -5.47
C ASP A 255 -7.51 -11.39 -5.45
N THR A 256 -6.85 -11.36 -4.28
CA THR A 256 -5.53 -10.73 -4.09
C THR A 256 -4.48 -11.82 -3.86
N GLY A 257 -3.36 -11.72 -4.58
CA GLY A 257 -2.26 -12.68 -4.46
C GLY A 257 -1.14 -12.39 -5.45
N PHE A 258 -0.09 -13.21 -5.40
CA PHE A 258 1.07 -13.06 -6.31
C PHE A 258 0.88 -13.77 -7.66
N TRP A 259 -0.16 -14.56 -7.79
CA TRP A 259 -0.58 -15.22 -9.04
C TRP A 259 -2.08 -15.51 -9.00
N LEU A 260 -2.63 -15.84 -10.14
CA LEU A 260 -4.04 -16.17 -10.31
C LEU A 260 -4.21 -17.68 -10.55
N PRO A 261 -5.12 -18.35 -9.85
CA PRO A 261 -5.63 -19.66 -10.25
C PRO A 261 -6.25 -19.61 -11.66
N ALA A 262 -6.14 -20.71 -12.40
CA ALA A 262 -6.57 -20.77 -13.81
C ALA A 262 -8.05 -20.36 -14.01
N GLU A 263 -8.90 -20.68 -13.04
CA GLU A 263 -10.34 -20.36 -13.06
C GLU A 263 -10.64 -18.86 -12.92
N LYS A 264 -9.64 -18.04 -12.56
CA LYS A 264 -9.77 -16.58 -12.46
C LYS A 264 -9.10 -15.83 -13.61
N ALA A 265 -8.39 -16.53 -14.50
CA ALA A 265 -7.58 -15.93 -15.54
C ALA A 265 -8.38 -15.07 -16.53
N ASP A 266 -9.63 -15.46 -16.81
CA ASP A 266 -10.54 -14.73 -17.69
C ASP A 266 -11.00 -13.37 -17.14
N ARG A 267 -10.82 -13.14 -15.81
CA ARG A 267 -11.13 -11.88 -15.16
C ARG A 267 -9.97 -10.88 -15.17
N LEU A 268 -8.79 -11.29 -15.63
CA LEU A 268 -7.61 -10.43 -15.67
C LEU A 268 -7.73 -9.38 -16.77
N ALA A 269 -7.52 -8.10 -16.42
CA ALA A 269 -7.45 -7.02 -17.38
C ALA A 269 -6.21 -7.16 -18.28
N SER A 270 -6.38 -6.92 -19.58
CA SER A 270 -5.29 -6.89 -20.56
C SER A 270 -4.38 -5.70 -20.30
N LEU A 271 -3.08 -5.92 -20.35
CA LEU A 271 -2.08 -4.89 -20.09
C LEU A 271 -1.70 -4.17 -21.39
N TYR A 272 -1.72 -2.87 -21.34
CA TYR A 272 -1.33 -1.98 -22.43
C TYR A 272 -0.16 -1.09 -22.01
N MET A 273 0.46 -0.44 -22.98
CA MET A 273 1.47 0.59 -22.77
C MET A 273 1.29 1.75 -23.74
N TRP A 274 1.68 2.94 -23.32
CA TRP A 274 1.74 4.10 -24.19
C TRP A 274 2.97 4.01 -25.10
N ASN A 275 2.74 4.15 -26.40
CA ASN A 275 3.80 4.28 -27.40
C ASN A 275 3.96 5.76 -27.78
N GLY A 276 4.98 6.40 -27.23
CA GLY A 276 5.24 7.82 -27.48
C GLY A 276 5.63 8.17 -28.92
N LYS A 277 6.11 7.19 -29.73
CA LYS A 277 6.41 7.42 -31.14
C LYS A 277 5.14 7.45 -31.99
N GLU A 278 4.21 6.56 -31.70
CA GLU A 278 2.96 6.42 -32.44
C GLU A 278 1.80 7.21 -31.81
N GLN A 279 2.04 7.83 -30.64
CA GLN A 279 1.05 8.59 -29.87
C GLN A 279 -0.24 7.81 -29.64
N LYS A 280 -0.11 6.53 -29.30
CA LYS A 280 -1.24 5.63 -29.04
C LYS A 280 -0.90 4.57 -28.01
N ILE A 281 -1.94 3.94 -27.49
CA ILE A 281 -1.86 2.78 -26.61
C ILE A 281 -1.77 1.51 -27.46
N GLN A 282 -0.89 0.59 -27.07
CA GLN A 282 -0.71 -0.71 -27.69
C GLN A 282 -0.61 -1.81 -26.62
N PRO A 283 -0.81 -3.10 -26.95
CA PRO A 283 -0.52 -4.19 -26.03
C PRO A 283 0.88 -4.07 -25.43
N ALA A 284 1.01 -4.30 -24.12
CA ALA A 284 2.29 -4.16 -23.44
C ALA A 284 3.20 -5.36 -23.75
N GLU A 285 4.48 -5.07 -23.93
CA GLU A 285 5.55 -6.05 -24.16
C GLU A 285 6.74 -5.76 -23.24
N GLY A 286 7.62 -6.75 -23.07
CA GLY A 286 8.89 -6.61 -22.36
C GLY A 286 8.84 -7.01 -20.89
N PHE A 287 9.90 -6.67 -20.16
CA PHE A 287 10.16 -7.18 -18.81
C PHE A 287 9.14 -6.74 -17.75
N MET A 288 8.40 -5.66 -18.01
CA MET A 288 7.34 -5.18 -17.11
C MET A 288 6.05 -6.01 -17.21
N VAL A 289 5.92 -6.91 -18.19
CA VAL A 289 4.74 -7.77 -18.32
C VAL A 289 4.90 -8.98 -17.40
N LEU A 290 4.38 -8.86 -16.19
CA LEU A 290 4.45 -9.92 -15.19
C LEU A 290 3.55 -11.11 -15.60
N ASP A 291 4.12 -12.32 -15.65
CA ASP A 291 3.35 -13.55 -15.77
C ASP A 291 2.74 -13.88 -14.41
N VAL A 292 1.45 -13.61 -14.29
CA VAL A 292 0.68 -13.85 -13.06
C VAL A 292 -0.17 -15.12 -13.13
N THR A 293 0.06 -16.00 -14.14
CA THR A 293 -0.70 -17.24 -14.31
C THR A 293 -0.11 -18.40 -13.53
N LYS A 294 1.04 -18.21 -12.90
CA LYS A 294 1.75 -19.22 -12.09
C LYS A 294 2.47 -18.58 -10.92
N PRO A 295 2.77 -19.33 -9.87
CA PRO A 295 3.59 -18.84 -8.76
C PRO A 295 4.92 -18.25 -9.24
N PRO A 296 5.32 -17.07 -8.79
CA PRO A 296 6.62 -16.49 -9.11
C PRO A 296 7.75 -17.27 -8.44
N VAL A 297 8.93 -17.29 -9.05
CA VAL A 297 10.13 -17.90 -8.46
C VAL A 297 10.57 -17.14 -7.20
N VAL A 298 10.52 -15.81 -7.25
CA VAL A 298 10.70 -14.91 -6.12
C VAL A 298 9.51 -13.95 -6.12
N ALA A 299 8.77 -13.91 -5.04
CA ALA A 299 7.65 -13.00 -4.89
C ALA A 299 8.16 -11.58 -4.66
N SER A 300 7.79 -10.64 -5.55
CA SER A 300 8.21 -9.24 -5.43
C SER A 300 7.34 -8.51 -4.42
N GLY A 301 7.91 -8.16 -3.26
CA GLY A 301 7.26 -7.27 -2.29
C GLY A 301 7.04 -5.86 -2.83
N GLY A 302 7.83 -5.47 -3.82
CA GLY A 302 7.74 -4.15 -4.46
C GLY A 302 6.68 -4.05 -5.57
N GLY A 303 6.14 -5.18 -6.10
CA GLY A 303 5.26 -5.05 -7.27
C GLY A 303 4.55 -6.30 -7.74
N GLY A 304 4.55 -7.40 -6.98
CA GLY A 304 4.13 -8.71 -7.48
C GLY A 304 2.64 -9.04 -7.38
N LEU A 305 1.82 -8.23 -6.70
CA LEU A 305 0.43 -8.57 -6.45
C LEU A 305 -0.49 -8.28 -7.65
N VAL A 306 -1.54 -9.10 -7.73
CA VAL A 306 -2.78 -8.80 -8.42
C VAL A 306 -3.88 -8.56 -7.38
N SER A 307 -4.90 -7.77 -7.74
CA SER A 307 -6.05 -7.50 -6.85
C SER A 307 -7.25 -6.97 -7.65
N THR A 308 -8.37 -6.78 -6.95
CA THR A 308 -9.58 -6.09 -7.41
C THR A 308 -9.82 -4.84 -6.58
N ASN A 309 -10.66 -3.90 -7.07
CA ASN A 309 -11.11 -2.78 -6.24
C ASN A 309 -11.82 -3.23 -4.97
N ALA A 310 -12.61 -4.29 -5.04
CA ALA A 310 -13.37 -4.80 -3.89
C ALA A 310 -12.44 -5.32 -2.78
N ASP A 311 -11.40 -6.07 -3.15
CA ASP A 311 -10.42 -6.59 -2.18
C ASP A 311 -9.56 -5.46 -1.61
N TYR A 312 -9.04 -4.60 -2.49
CA TYR A 312 -8.18 -3.50 -2.03
C TYR A 312 -8.94 -2.47 -1.20
N ALA A 313 -10.26 -2.32 -1.41
CA ALA A 313 -11.13 -1.51 -0.55
C ALA A 313 -11.18 -2.04 0.89
N ARG A 314 -11.13 -3.36 1.08
CA ARG A 314 -11.06 -3.96 2.42
C ARG A 314 -9.75 -3.63 3.12
N PHE A 315 -8.65 -3.64 2.38
CA PHE A 315 -7.34 -3.19 2.88
C PHE A 315 -7.37 -1.69 3.24
N CYS A 316 -7.90 -0.83 2.38
CA CYS A 316 -8.04 0.61 2.66
C CYS A 316 -8.94 0.88 3.87
N GLN A 317 -10.09 0.18 3.98
CA GLN A 317 -10.99 0.35 5.12
C GLN A 317 -10.35 -0.11 6.43
N MET A 318 -9.61 -1.21 6.41
CA MET A 318 -8.85 -1.68 7.57
C MET A 318 -7.88 -0.60 8.06
N LEU A 319 -7.14 0.04 7.15
CA LEU A 319 -6.22 1.13 7.50
C LEU A 319 -6.95 2.37 8.00
N LEU A 320 -8.03 2.78 7.33
CA LEU A 320 -8.85 3.94 7.75
C LEU A 320 -9.45 3.75 9.14
N ASN A 321 -9.81 2.52 9.50
CA ASN A 321 -10.30 2.15 10.83
C ASN A 321 -9.19 2.03 11.90
N GLY A 322 -7.94 2.35 11.58
CA GLY A 322 -6.82 2.17 12.51
C GLY A 322 -6.45 0.70 12.73
N GLY A 323 -6.47 -0.11 11.66
CA GLY A 323 -5.91 -1.45 11.63
C GLY A 323 -6.90 -2.60 11.84
N GLU A 324 -8.21 -2.36 11.73
CA GLU A 324 -9.23 -3.40 11.95
C GLU A 324 -10.36 -3.33 10.92
N LEU A 325 -10.85 -4.50 10.49
CA LEU A 325 -12.05 -4.63 9.67
C LEU A 325 -12.79 -5.92 10.01
N ASP A 326 -14.13 -5.83 10.19
CA ASP A 326 -15.02 -6.98 10.45
C ASP A 326 -14.58 -7.86 11.65
N GLY A 327 -13.97 -7.22 12.67
CA GLY A 327 -13.44 -7.92 13.86
C GLY A 327 -12.04 -8.51 13.67
N ALA A 328 -11.46 -8.46 12.47
CA ALA A 328 -10.08 -8.85 12.21
C ALA A 328 -9.13 -7.66 12.45
N ARG A 329 -8.37 -7.70 13.54
CA ARG A 329 -7.31 -6.72 13.81
C ARG A 329 -6.00 -7.16 13.18
N ILE A 330 -5.53 -6.36 12.23
CA ILE A 330 -4.26 -6.58 11.51
C ILE A 330 -3.13 -5.80 12.20
N LEU A 331 -3.39 -4.54 12.56
CA LEU A 331 -2.44 -3.65 13.25
C LEU A 331 -3.14 -2.86 14.37
N SER A 332 -2.37 -2.32 15.30
CA SER A 332 -2.87 -1.37 16.27
C SER A 332 -3.10 0.01 15.63
N PRO A 333 -3.99 0.85 16.17
CA PRO A 333 -4.18 2.22 15.71
C PRO A 333 -2.90 3.07 15.79
N ALA A 334 -2.05 2.81 16.80
CA ALA A 334 -0.77 3.49 16.95
C ALA A 334 0.20 3.16 15.81
N THR A 335 0.23 1.90 15.38
CA THR A 335 1.08 1.45 14.26
C THR A 335 0.61 2.01 12.93
N VAL A 336 -0.70 2.03 12.65
CA VAL A 336 -1.23 2.67 11.44
C VAL A 336 -0.89 4.16 11.42
N LYS A 337 -1.05 4.87 12.54
CA LYS A 337 -0.65 6.27 12.67
C LYS A 337 0.85 6.47 12.44
N LEU A 338 1.69 5.57 12.98
CA LEU A 338 3.13 5.60 12.77
C LEU A 338 3.45 5.45 11.28
N MET A 339 2.87 4.46 10.60
CA MET A 339 3.07 4.23 9.15
C MET A 339 2.69 5.45 8.31
N ALA A 340 1.55 6.08 8.62
CA ALA A 340 1.01 7.24 7.90
C ALA A 340 1.61 8.58 8.37
N SER A 341 2.69 8.58 9.15
CA SER A 341 3.45 9.78 9.54
C SER A 341 4.64 9.98 8.60
N ASP A 342 5.10 11.22 8.48
CA ASP A 342 6.31 11.52 7.70
C ASP A 342 7.56 11.01 8.44
N HIS A 343 8.38 10.21 7.75
CA HIS A 343 9.61 9.60 8.27
C HIS A 343 10.87 10.14 7.60
N LEU A 344 10.72 11.14 6.73
CA LEU A 344 11.87 11.69 6.01
C LEU A 344 12.76 12.53 6.95
N PRO A 345 14.09 12.40 6.85
CA PRO A 345 15.02 13.27 7.57
C PRO A 345 14.89 14.73 7.16
N ASP A 346 15.15 15.65 8.11
CA ASP A 346 15.12 17.10 7.86
C ASP A 346 15.99 17.51 6.68
N ALA A 347 17.14 16.85 6.48
CA ALA A 347 18.03 17.12 5.35
C ALA A 347 17.36 16.94 3.97
N ILE A 348 16.36 16.04 3.87
CA ILE A 348 15.56 15.84 2.67
C ILE A 348 14.40 16.84 2.66
N LEU A 349 13.70 16.99 3.78
CA LEU A 349 12.55 17.88 3.88
C LEU A 349 12.88 19.35 3.66
N ASP A 350 14.09 19.78 3.98
CA ASP A 350 14.56 21.15 3.82
C ASP A 350 15.13 21.43 2.41
N ASP A 351 15.35 20.41 1.59
CA ASP A 351 15.75 20.62 0.19
C ASP A 351 14.51 20.93 -0.67
N PRO A 352 14.36 22.18 -1.16
CA PRO A 352 13.18 22.56 -1.95
C PRO A 352 13.12 21.87 -3.34
N LYS A 353 14.21 21.21 -3.76
CA LYS A 353 14.28 20.46 -5.00
C LYS A 353 13.96 18.98 -4.82
N ALA A 354 13.88 18.48 -3.59
CA ALA A 354 13.51 17.10 -3.32
C ALA A 354 12.04 16.88 -3.71
N GLU A 355 11.75 15.68 -4.20
CA GLU A 355 10.40 15.26 -4.58
C GLU A 355 9.42 15.37 -3.41
N PHE A 356 9.89 14.98 -2.22
CA PHE A 356 9.18 15.13 -0.96
C PHE A 356 9.91 16.15 -0.10
N SER A 357 9.27 17.28 0.17
CA SER A 357 9.87 18.36 0.95
C SER A 357 8.81 19.26 1.60
N LYS A 358 9.22 20.09 2.52
CA LYS A 358 8.33 21.12 3.10
C LYS A 358 7.75 22.05 2.03
N ALA A 359 8.50 22.28 0.93
CA ALA A 359 8.05 23.14 -0.18
C ALA A 359 6.93 22.48 -1.00
N THR A 360 6.97 21.14 -1.16
CA THR A 360 5.95 20.39 -1.91
C THR A 360 4.72 20.02 -1.07
N GLY A 361 4.77 20.22 0.25
CA GLY A 361 3.69 19.82 1.16
C GLY A 361 3.46 18.31 1.24
N LYS A 362 4.45 17.52 0.80
CA LYS A 362 4.41 16.06 0.77
C LYS A 362 5.60 15.50 1.54
N GLY A 363 5.38 14.41 2.24
CA GLY A 363 6.37 13.60 2.92
C GLY A 363 6.22 12.13 2.54
N PHE A 364 6.98 11.26 3.20
CA PHE A 364 6.92 9.82 2.97
C PHE A 364 6.91 9.07 4.30
N GLY A 365 5.89 8.25 4.49
CA GLY A 365 5.73 7.38 5.64
C GLY A 365 6.48 6.06 5.47
N LEU A 366 5.92 4.99 6.03
CA LEU A 366 6.41 3.64 5.85
C LEU A 366 5.62 2.99 4.69
N ASP A 367 6.19 3.08 3.50
CA ASP A 367 5.65 2.62 2.20
C ASP A 367 4.41 3.38 1.68
N PHE A 368 4.19 4.61 2.17
CA PHE A 368 3.17 5.55 1.67
C PHE A 368 3.76 6.94 1.42
N MET A 369 3.27 7.63 0.41
CA MET A 369 3.34 9.08 0.36
C MET A 369 2.33 9.66 1.37
N VAL A 370 2.68 10.76 2.03
CA VAL A 370 1.82 11.45 3.01
C VAL A 370 1.68 12.91 2.65
N VAL A 371 0.47 13.46 2.68
CA VAL A 371 0.21 14.90 2.55
C VAL A 371 0.44 15.57 3.91
N THR A 372 1.48 16.38 3.99
CA THR A 372 1.85 17.11 5.22
C THR A 372 1.26 18.51 5.27
N ASP A 373 1.05 19.13 4.10
CA ASP A 373 0.44 20.46 3.92
C ASP A 373 -0.37 20.47 2.60
N PRO A 374 -1.71 20.34 2.67
CA PRO A 374 -2.57 20.28 1.49
C PRO A 374 -2.46 21.50 0.57
N ALA A 375 -2.30 22.71 1.14
CA ALA A 375 -2.21 23.94 0.36
C ALA A 375 -0.94 23.95 -0.49
N ARG A 376 0.20 23.56 0.09
CA ARG A 376 1.46 23.43 -0.64
C ARG A 376 1.47 22.27 -1.62
N ALA A 377 0.80 21.17 -1.27
CA ALA A 377 0.65 20.03 -2.16
C ALA A 377 -0.30 20.31 -3.34
N GLY A 378 -1.06 21.41 -3.30
CA GLY A 378 -2.01 21.79 -4.35
C GLY A 378 -3.20 20.82 -4.45
N THR A 379 -3.62 20.23 -3.33
CA THR A 379 -4.68 19.22 -3.28
C THR A 379 -5.85 19.65 -2.39
N LEU A 380 -7.01 19.05 -2.64
CA LEU A 380 -8.20 19.20 -1.80
C LEU A 380 -8.32 18.14 -0.70
N THR A 381 -7.38 17.21 -0.66
CA THR A 381 -7.35 16.14 0.36
C THR A 381 -7.02 16.70 1.73
N GLY A 382 -7.44 16.02 2.78
CA GLY A 382 -7.11 16.38 4.15
C GLY A 382 -5.61 16.21 4.47
N LYS A 383 -5.15 16.93 5.49
CA LYS A 383 -3.81 16.72 6.05
C LYS A 383 -3.72 15.30 6.62
N GLY A 384 -2.60 14.64 6.36
CA GLY A 384 -2.40 13.24 6.75
C GLY A 384 -3.01 12.23 5.76
N THR A 385 -3.55 12.66 4.63
CA THR A 385 -3.90 11.76 3.53
C THR A 385 -2.67 11.01 3.07
N TYR A 386 -2.79 9.70 2.95
CA TYR A 386 -1.70 8.84 2.48
C TYR A 386 -2.15 8.01 1.27
N SER A 387 -1.19 7.73 0.38
CA SER A 387 -1.51 7.19 -0.94
C SER A 387 -0.32 6.48 -1.57
N TRP A 388 -0.60 5.67 -2.58
CA TRP A 388 0.36 5.16 -3.53
C TRP A 388 -0.35 4.72 -4.81
N GLY A 389 0.45 4.20 -5.77
CA GLY A 389 -0.10 3.70 -7.02
C GLY A 389 0.79 2.64 -7.68
N GLY A 390 0.29 2.07 -8.77
CA GLY A 390 0.97 1.06 -9.58
C GLY A 390 1.41 1.57 -10.94
N ALA A 391 2.49 1.01 -11.48
CA ALA A 391 3.07 1.41 -12.77
C ALA A 391 2.09 1.34 -13.95
N ALA A 392 1.07 0.46 -13.86
CA ALA A 392 0.02 0.35 -14.88
C ALA A 392 -1.20 1.25 -14.62
N GLY A 393 -1.09 2.20 -13.69
CA GLY A 393 -2.11 3.21 -13.44
C GLY A 393 -3.21 2.77 -12.48
N THR A 394 -2.94 1.85 -11.58
CA THR A 394 -3.76 1.66 -10.38
C THR A 394 -3.35 2.70 -9.35
N TRP A 395 -4.31 3.28 -8.62
CA TRP A 395 -4.03 4.27 -7.57
C TRP A 395 -5.07 4.25 -6.47
N PHE A 396 -4.70 4.73 -5.30
CA PHE A 396 -5.60 4.95 -4.18
C PHE A 396 -5.11 6.12 -3.33
N TRP A 397 -6.02 6.69 -2.58
CA TRP A 397 -5.71 7.50 -1.40
C TRP A 397 -6.68 7.20 -0.27
N ILE A 398 -6.19 7.35 0.96
CA ILE A 398 -6.97 7.25 2.19
C ILE A 398 -6.84 8.59 2.91
N ASP A 399 -7.97 9.21 3.20
CA ASP A 399 -8.08 10.51 3.86
C ASP A 399 -8.79 10.37 5.20
N PRO A 400 -8.02 10.28 6.30
CA PRO A 400 -8.61 10.15 7.64
C PRO A 400 -9.37 11.39 8.10
N GLU A 401 -9.01 12.59 7.60
CA GLU A 401 -9.68 13.84 7.98
C GLU A 401 -11.12 13.88 7.45
N ASN A 402 -11.34 13.40 6.24
CA ASN A 402 -12.65 13.35 5.61
C ASN A 402 -13.36 11.99 5.74
N ASP A 403 -12.76 11.03 6.47
CA ASP A 403 -13.22 9.65 6.65
C ASP A 403 -13.64 9.00 5.32
N LEU A 404 -12.74 9.07 4.34
CA LEU A 404 -12.95 8.50 3.01
C LEU A 404 -11.69 7.86 2.44
N PHE A 405 -11.91 6.99 1.47
CA PHE A 405 -10.87 6.58 0.53
C PHE A 405 -11.44 6.44 -0.88
N PHE A 406 -10.54 6.52 -1.84
CA PHE A 406 -10.83 6.30 -3.25
C PHE A 406 -9.87 5.29 -3.86
N LEU A 407 -10.37 4.52 -4.79
CA LEU A 407 -9.63 3.55 -5.60
C LEU A 407 -9.93 3.77 -7.08
N GLY A 408 -8.89 3.80 -7.89
CA GLY A 408 -9.01 3.78 -9.34
C GLY A 408 -8.07 2.72 -9.92
N MET A 409 -8.55 1.94 -10.87
CA MET A 409 -7.74 0.93 -11.55
C MET A 409 -7.93 1.03 -13.06
N ILE A 410 -6.83 1.30 -13.74
CA ILE A 410 -6.65 1.18 -15.19
C ILE A 410 -5.47 0.23 -15.44
N HIS A 411 -5.18 -0.11 -16.70
CA HIS A 411 -4.13 -1.07 -16.99
C HIS A 411 -3.26 -0.64 -18.18
N VAL A 412 -2.60 0.52 -18.01
CA VAL A 412 -1.74 1.16 -19.02
C VAL A 412 -0.40 1.53 -18.41
N LEU A 413 0.69 0.85 -18.84
CA LEU A 413 2.06 1.21 -18.50
C LEU A 413 2.48 2.52 -19.22
N ALA A 414 3.42 3.25 -18.63
CA ALA A 414 3.92 4.53 -19.15
C ALA A 414 2.80 5.57 -19.46
N LYS A 415 1.69 5.48 -18.72
CA LYS A 415 0.51 6.34 -18.92
C LYS A 415 0.81 7.84 -18.90
N ASP A 416 1.84 8.26 -18.17
CA ASP A 416 2.23 9.67 -18.02
C ASP A 416 2.80 10.27 -19.33
N GLY A 417 3.12 9.42 -20.31
CA GLY A 417 3.43 9.84 -21.67
C GLY A 417 2.21 10.25 -22.48
N ASP A 418 1.02 9.76 -22.11
CA ASP A 418 -0.26 10.18 -22.68
C ASP A 418 -0.76 11.45 -21.97
N PRO A 419 -0.89 12.59 -22.70
CA PRO A 419 -1.37 13.84 -22.09
C PRO A 419 -2.74 13.71 -21.42
N ALA A 420 -3.60 12.80 -21.90
CA ALA A 420 -4.94 12.58 -21.34
C ALA A 420 -4.92 11.79 -20.02
N LEU A 421 -3.86 11.01 -19.75
CA LEU A 421 -3.74 10.16 -18.57
C LEU A 421 -2.74 10.67 -17.54
N ARG A 422 -1.86 11.62 -17.90
CA ARG A 422 -0.75 12.10 -17.06
C ARG A 422 -1.20 12.45 -15.64
N ASP A 423 -2.22 13.29 -15.53
CA ASP A 423 -2.70 13.83 -14.26
C ASP A 423 -4.04 13.20 -13.84
N LEU A 424 -4.32 11.96 -14.29
CA LEU A 424 -5.62 11.32 -14.04
C LEU A 424 -5.94 11.18 -12.56
N GLY A 425 -4.96 10.85 -11.72
CA GLY A 425 -5.12 10.74 -10.27
C GLY A 425 -5.52 12.07 -9.62
N ASP A 426 -4.85 13.17 -9.97
CA ASP A 426 -5.12 14.50 -9.44
C ASP A 426 -6.48 15.03 -9.91
N ARG A 427 -6.81 14.82 -11.20
CA ARG A 427 -8.13 15.15 -11.73
C ARG A 427 -9.24 14.37 -11.05
N ALA A 428 -9.06 13.05 -10.85
CA ALA A 428 -10.02 12.22 -10.13
C ALA A 428 -10.19 12.70 -8.69
N SER A 429 -9.09 13.03 -8.00
CA SER A 429 -9.13 13.61 -6.65
C SER A 429 -9.96 14.89 -6.62
N THR A 430 -9.64 15.86 -7.47
CA THR A 430 -10.43 17.12 -7.57
C THR A 430 -11.91 16.84 -7.78
N LEU A 431 -12.26 15.87 -8.67
CA LEU A 431 -13.66 15.55 -8.99
C LEU A 431 -14.38 14.78 -7.87
N VAL A 432 -13.66 14.07 -7.02
CA VAL A 432 -14.20 13.46 -5.80
C VAL A 432 -14.48 14.55 -4.76
N TYR A 433 -13.48 15.36 -4.41
CA TYR A 433 -13.62 16.35 -3.32
C TYR A 433 -14.62 17.48 -3.65
N GLN A 434 -14.74 17.89 -4.92
CA GLN A 434 -15.77 18.88 -5.30
C GLN A 434 -17.20 18.34 -5.14
N ALA A 435 -17.37 17.01 -5.00
CA ALA A 435 -18.66 16.40 -4.75
C ALA A 435 -19.02 16.33 -3.25
N LEU A 436 -18.07 16.57 -2.35
CA LEU A 436 -18.37 16.65 -0.92
C LEU A 436 -19.22 17.88 -0.62
N THR A 437 -20.33 17.69 0.08
CA THR A 437 -21.28 18.76 0.48
C THR A 437 -21.17 19.08 1.96
N ASN A 438 -20.60 18.17 2.74
CA ASN A 438 -20.34 18.34 4.17
C ASN A 438 -19.05 17.57 4.53
N PRO A 439 -17.86 18.20 4.44
CA PRO A 439 -16.60 17.54 4.70
C PRO A 439 -16.40 17.11 6.17
N GLU A 440 -17.07 17.77 7.13
CA GLU A 440 -16.87 17.55 8.57
C GLU A 440 -17.87 16.59 9.21
N LYS A 441 -18.72 15.92 8.44
CA LYS A 441 -19.78 15.04 9.00
C LYS A 441 -19.85 13.71 8.31
#